data_3e197ad4a724b2f6a4c0b3f0ce801f0e
#
_entry.id   3e197ad4a724b2f6a4c0b3f0ce801f0e
#
_cell.length_a   1.000
_cell.length_b   1.000
_cell.length_c   1.000
_cell.angle_alpha   90.00
_cell.angle_beta   90.00
_cell.angle_gamma   90.00
#
_symmetry.space_group_name_H-M   'P 1'
#
loop_
_entity.id
_entity.type
_entity.pdbx_description
1 polymer ?
#
loop_
_entity_poly.entity_id
_entity_poly.type
_entity_poly.pdbx_seq_one_letter_code
_entity_poly.pdbx_strand_id
1 'polypeptide(L)'
;MKRNPLMVVGSVALDSVKTQHGAVERAVGGSAVFFAAASCKLSPVATIGVVGEDYPMEKLQGLKNQGVDLTQIEQAKGKSFFWAGEYSENFTSRKTLITDLGVFEHFNPSIRADLTKSRCLFLGNIHPAVQSNVLEQMDSPELVVCDTMNYWIDQNKKELLDLLRRVDVLMINDSEARQLTGESNLLQASKVIQGFGPRSVVIKKGEHGALFFATDWCFSVPGLLLEKVVDPTGAGDSFAGGFMGYLSAQKAFTPDVFRMAMVYGTVMGSFAVESFSIDMLEMINEENILKRVSELKKLPAFD
;
A
#
# COMPACT_ATOMS: atom_id res chain seq x y z
N MET A 1 -21.79 11.67 13.73
CA MET A 1 -20.93 12.40 12.80
C MET A 1 -20.35 11.40 11.81
N LYS A 2 -20.44 11.64 10.49
CA LYS A 2 -19.72 10.85 9.51
C LYS A 2 -18.22 11.00 9.79
N ARG A 3 -17.50 9.90 9.97
CA ARG A 3 -16.02 9.95 10.06
C ARG A 3 -15.46 10.40 8.71
N ASN A 4 -14.42 11.24 8.74
CA ASN A 4 -13.69 11.56 7.53
C ASN A 4 -13.07 10.26 6.95
N PRO A 5 -13.02 10.12 5.63
CA PRO A 5 -12.47 8.90 5.02
C PRO A 5 -11.00 8.71 5.37
N LEU A 6 -10.52 7.47 5.34
CA LEU A 6 -9.11 7.15 5.22
C LEU A 6 -8.56 7.83 3.96
N MET A 7 -7.45 8.52 4.08
CA MET A 7 -6.83 9.20 2.94
C MET A 7 -5.60 8.43 2.46
N VAL A 8 -5.51 8.23 1.15
CA VAL A 8 -4.31 7.71 0.49
C VAL A 8 -3.81 8.69 -0.56
N VAL A 9 -2.51 8.97 -0.55
CA VAL A 9 -1.80 9.61 -1.66
C VAL A 9 -0.83 8.62 -2.28
N GLY A 10 -0.82 8.51 -3.60
CA GLY A 10 0.05 7.56 -4.29
C GLY A 10 -0.06 7.67 -5.81
N SER A 11 0.62 6.77 -6.50
CA SER A 11 0.53 6.69 -7.94
C SER A 11 -0.83 6.13 -8.39
N VAL A 12 -1.33 6.71 -9.47
CA VAL A 12 -2.42 6.18 -10.30
C VAL A 12 -1.80 5.93 -11.67
N ALA A 13 -1.62 4.68 -12.05
CA ALA A 13 -0.76 4.28 -13.16
C ALA A 13 -1.46 3.34 -14.14
N LEU A 14 -0.83 3.15 -15.28
CA LEU A 14 -1.12 2.07 -16.21
C LEU A 14 0.04 1.08 -16.17
N ASP A 15 -0.25 -0.17 -15.85
CA ASP A 15 0.74 -1.21 -15.70
C ASP A 15 0.65 -2.23 -16.83
N SER A 16 1.80 -2.60 -17.42
CA SER A 16 1.93 -3.76 -18.30
C SER A 16 2.78 -4.80 -17.61
N VAL A 17 2.18 -5.94 -17.33
CA VAL A 17 2.79 -7.00 -16.53
C VAL A 17 2.80 -8.30 -17.31
N LYS A 18 3.95 -8.98 -17.30
CA LYS A 18 4.10 -10.33 -17.83
C LYS A 18 4.58 -11.27 -16.73
N THR A 19 3.89 -12.40 -16.59
CA THR A 19 4.22 -13.51 -15.69
C THR A 19 4.14 -14.84 -16.42
N GLN A 20 4.51 -15.95 -15.77
CA GLN A 20 4.29 -17.29 -16.31
C GLN A 20 2.81 -17.62 -16.57
N HIS A 21 1.87 -16.87 -15.97
CA HIS A 21 0.43 -17.12 -16.07
C HIS A 21 -0.26 -16.24 -17.13
N GLY A 22 0.48 -15.41 -17.84
CA GLY A 22 -0.03 -14.55 -18.90
C GLY A 22 0.56 -13.15 -18.87
N ALA A 23 -0.10 -12.25 -19.57
CA ALA A 23 0.28 -10.84 -19.62
C ALA A 23 -0.95 -9.94 -19.68
N VAL A 24 -0.79 -8.72 -19.19
CA VAL A 24 -1.76 -7.64 -19.31
C VAL A 24 -1.05 -6.40 -19.81
N GLU A 25 -1.71 -5.63 -20.65
CA GLU A 25 -1.19 -4.38 -21.20
C GLU A 25 -2.04 -3.20 -20.76
N ARG A 26 -1.36 -2.15 -20.25
CA ARG A 26 -1.99 -0.89 -19.82
C ARG A 26 -3.22 -1.12 -18.94
N ALA A 27 -3.11 -2.06 -18.01
CA ALA A 27 -4.11 -2.28 -16.97
C ALA A 27 -4.05 -1.18 -15.92
N VAL A 28 -5.14 -0.98 -15.20
CA VAL A 28 -5.20 -0.07 -14.07
C VAL A 28 -4.27 -0.54 -12.98
N GLY A 29 -3.45 0.36 -12.45
CA GLY A 29 -2.45 0.08 -11.45
C GLY A 29 -2.05 1.32 -10.65
N GLY A 30 -0.92 1.20 -9.97
CA GLY A 30 -0.40 2.23 -9.09
C GLY A 30 -0.76 2.03 -7.62
N SER A 31 0.10 2.51 -6.73
CA SER A 31 0.02 2.27 -5.29
C SER A 31 -1.30 2.74 -4.67
N ALA A 32 -1.81 3.92 -5.08
CA ALA A 32 -3.07 4.44 -4.56
C ALA A 32 -4.29 3.62 -5.01
N VAL A 33 -4.24 3.05 -6.22
CA VAL A 33 -5.36 2.27 -6.76
C VAL A 33 -5.47 0.91 -6.09
N PHE A 34 -4.37 0.15 -5.99
CA PHE A 34 -4.35 -1.12 -5.25
C PHE A 34 -4.74 -0.94 -3.79
N PHE A 35 -4.20 0.10 -3.15
CA PHE A 35 -4.58 0.46 -1.78
C PHE A 35 -6.08 0.73 -1.66
N ALA A 36 -6.64 1.58 -2.52
CA ALA A 36 -8.05 1.95 -2.49
C ALA A 36 -8.97 0.76 -2.73
N ALA A 37 -8.61 -0.12 -3.71
CA ALA A 37 -9.37 -1.32 -4.02
C ALA A 37 -9.45 -2.30 -2.83
N ALA A 38 -8.38 -2.40 -2.05
CA ALA A 38 -8.34 -3.21 -0.84
C ALA A 38 -9.04 -2.52 0.34
N SER A 39 -8.76 -1.25 0.60
CA SER A 39 -9.25 -0.54 1.79
C SER A 39 -10.74 -0.23 1.75
N CYS A 40 -11.33 0.02 0.57
CA CYS A 40 -12.75 0.35 0.42
C CYS A 40 -13.70 -0.77 0.90
N LYS A 41 -13.21 -2.00 0.96
CA LYS A 41 -13.96 -3.13 1.52
C LYS A 41 -14.14 -3.05 3.03
N LEU A 42 -13.36 -2.23 3.72
CA LEU A 42 -13.28 -2.16 5.18
C LEU A 42 -13.66 -0.79 5.73
N SER A 43 -13.42 0.28 4.97
CA SER A 43 -13.72 1.65 5.39
C SER A 43 -13.83 2.60 4.19
N PRO A 44 -14.52 3.75 4.33
CA PRO A 44 -14.50 4.81 3.33
C PRO A 44 -13.07 5.30 3.09
N VAL A 45 -12.71 5.49 1.82
CA VAL A 45 -11.36 5.94 1.40
C VAL A 45 -11.46 7.07 0.37
N ALA A 46 -10.57 8.05 0.49
CA ALA A 46 -10.35 9.10 -0.50
C ALA A 46 -8.97 8.93 -1.13
N THR A 47 -8.92 8.93 -2.45
CA THR A 47 -7.71 8.70 -3.24
C THR A 47 -7.23 9.99 -3.86
N ILE A 48 -5.95 10.32 -3.63
CA ILE A 48 -5.29 11.50 -4.16
C ILE A 48 -4.20 11.05 -5.11
N GLY A 49 -4.26 11.53 -6.35
CA GLY A 49 -3.34 11.15 -7.40
C GLY A 49 -3.46 12.07 -8.62
N VAL A 50 -2.67 11.79 -9.65
CA VAL A 50 -2.74 12.48 -10.95
C VAL A 50 -2.66 11.47 -12.07
N VAL A 51 -3.40 11.74 -13.14
CA VAL A 51 -3.40 10.97 -14.39
C VAL A 51 -3.29 11.89 -15.59
N GLY A 52 -2.83 11.36 -16.71
CA GLY A 52 -2.84 12.06 -17.99
C GLY A 52 -4.18 11.94 -18.72
N GLU A 53 -4.26 12.59 -19.88
CA GLU A 53 -5.43 12.56 -20.78
C GLU A 53 -5.70 11.15 -21.36
N ASP A 54 -4.69 10.29 -21.35
CA ASP A 54 -4.74 8.92 -21.87
C ASP A 54 -5.24 7.88 -20.86
N TYR A 55 -5.56 8.31 -19.61
CA TYR A 55 -6.01 7.40 -18.56
C TYR A 55 -7.48 7.03 -18.75
N PRO A 56 -7.81 5.73 -18.77
CA PRO A 56 -9.19 5.26 -18.93
C PRO A 56 -9.96 5.37 -17.60
N MET A 57 -10.43 6.59 -17.25
CA MET A 57 -11.13 6.88 -15.98
C MET A 57 -12.35 5.99 -15.76
N GLU A 58 -12.98 5.52 -16.83
CA GLU A 58 -14.12 4.58 -16.76
C GLU A 58 -13.74 3.24 -16.11
N LYS A 59 -12.48 2.83 -16.16
CA LYS A 59 -12.00 1.61 -15.49
C LYS A 59 -11.94 1.75 -13.96
N LEU A 60 -12.01 2.96 -13.42
CA LEU A 60 -12.13 3.20 -11.98
C LEU A 60 -13.60 3.27 -11.52
N GLN A 61 -14.56 3.08 -12.42
CA GLN A 61 -16.00 3.16 -12.07
C GLN A 61 -16.39 2.11 -11.03
N GLY A 62 -15.77 0.92 -11.06
CA GLY A 62 -15.97 -0.13 -10.06
C GLY A 62 -15.64 0.36 -8.64
N LEU A 63 -14.48 1.00 -8.46
CA LEU A 63 -14.07 1.60 -7.19
C LEU A 63 -15.01 2.72 -6.74
N LYS A 64 -15.42 3.58 -7.66
CA LYS A 64 -16.39 4.64 -7.38
C LYS A 64 -17.73 4.08 -6.91
N ASN A 65 -18.21 3.01 -7.53
CA ASN A 65 -19.45 2.32 -7.15
C ASN A 65 -19.35 1.67 -5.76
N GLN A 66 -18.14 1.32 -5.33
CA GLN A 66 -17.83 0.79 -4.00
C GLN A 66 -17.58 1.90 -2.96
N GLY A 67 -17.79 3.17 -3.33
CA GLY A 67 -17.74 4.31 -2.41
C GLY A 67 -16.34 4.93 -2.24
N VAL A 68 -15.39 4.62 -3.11
CA VAL A 68 -14.09 5.32 -3.14
C VAL A 68 -14.30 6.75 -3.62
N ASP A 69 -13.81 7.74 -2.87
CA ASP A 69 -13.76 9.13 -3.31
C ASP A 69 -12.55 9.33 -4.24
N LEU A 70 -12.83 9.45 -5.53
CA LEU A 70 -11.85 9.67 -6.60
C LEU A 70 -11.77 11.15 -7.04
N THR A 71 -12.44 12.05 -6.35
CA THR A 71 -12.57 13.46 -6.78
C THR A 71 -11.28 14.26 -6.66
N GLN A 72 -10.27 13.70 -6.00
CA GLN A 72 -8.91 14.27 -5.91
C GLN A 72 -7.91 13.55 -6.82
N ILE A 73 -8.38 12.76 -7.78
CA ILE A 73 -7.53 12.32 -8.90
C ILE A 73 -7.61 13.43 -9.96
N GLU A 74 -6.52 14.18 -10.08
CA GLU A 74 -6.37 15.26 -11.06
C GLU A 74 -6.12 14.67 -12.44
N GLN A 75 -6.76 15.21 -13.49
CA GLN A 75 -6.40 14.90 -14.87
C GLN A 75 -5.59 16.06 -15.45
N ALA A 76 -4.30 15.83 -15.70
CA ALA A 76 -3.37 16.80 -16.24
C ALA A 76 -3.09 16.56 -17.73
N LYS A 77 -2.66 17.61 -18.43
CA LYS A 77 -2.27 17.50 -19.85
C LYS A 77 -0.98 16.70 -20.00
N GLY A 78 -1.04 15.61 -20.74
CA GLY A 78 0.10 14.72 -20.99
C GLY A 78 -0.28 13.24 -20.80
N LYS A 79 0.75 12.39 -20.70
CA LYS A 79 0.57 10.95 -20.49
C LYS A 79 0.53 10.62 -19.00
N SER A 80 -0.23 9.58 -18.68
CA SER A 80 -0.25 8.98 -17.34
C SER A 80 1.07 8.29 -17.03
N PHE A 81 1.34 8.11 -15.74
CA PHE A 81 2.40 7.22 -15.27
C PHE A 81 2.19 5.82 -15.87
N PHE A 82 3.23 5.31 -16.52
CA PHE A 82 3.23 3.99 -17.13
C PHE A 82 4.42 3.17 -16.61
N TRP A 83 4.13 1.97 -16.17
CA TRP A 83 5.13 1.00 -15.77
C TRP A 83 4.96 -0.30 -16.55
N ALA A 84 6.09 -0.89 -16.97
CA ALA A 84 6.10 -2.22 -17.58
C ALA A 84 7.16 -3.10 -16.92
N GLY A 85 6.79 -4.33 -16.60
CA GLY A 85 7.68 -5.28 -15.97
C GLY A 85 7.37 -6.73 -16.30
N GLU A 86 8.39 -7.57 -16.11
CA GLU A 86 8.32 -9.03 -16.28
C GLU A 86 8.83 -9.71 -15.01
N TYR A 87 8.07 -10.66 -14.52
CA TYR A 87 8.44 -11.50 -13.38
C TYR A 87 9.07 -12.82 -13.86
N SER A 88 10.08 -13.30 -13.11
CA SER A 88 10.60 -14.64 -13.31
C SER A 88 9.52 -15.70 -13.02
N GLU A 89 9.68 -16.91 -13.58
CA GLU A 89 8.73 -18.02 -13.42
C GLU A 89 8.40 -18.36 -11.95
N ASN A 90 9.37 -18.19 -11.05
CA ASN A 90 9.19 -18.43 -9.62
C ASN A 90 8.91 -17.18 -8.79
N PHE A 91 8.62 -16.04 -9.42
CA PHE A 91 8.37 -14.73 -8.78
C PHE A 91 9.47 -14.21 -7.85
N THR A 92 10.68 -14.82 -7.87
CA THR A 92 11.81 -14.39 -7.02
C THR A 92 12.47 -13.10 -7.50
N SER A 93 12.29 -12.74 -8.76
CA SER A 93 12.83 -11.51 -9.34
C SER A 93 11.84 -10.83 -10.28
N ARG A 94 12.01 -9.52 -10.37
CA ARG A 94 11.25 -8.65 -11.27
C ARG A 94 12.22 -7.82 -12.09
N LYS A 95 12.02 -7.82 -13.40
CA LYS A 95 12.72 -6.93 -14.33
C LYS A 95 11.80 -5.80 -14.74
N THR A 96 12.13 -4.57 -14.37
CA THR A 96 11.47 -3.37 -14.91
C THR A 96 11.95 -3.16 -16.33
N LEU A 97 11.02 -3.05 -17.27
CA LEU A 97 11.26 -2.81 -18.70
C LEU A 97 11.12 -1.33 -19.05
N ILE A 98 10.09 -0.67 -18.50
CA ILE A 98 9.77 0.74 -18.74
C ILE A 98 9.30 1.37 -17.43
N THR A 99 9.74 2.60 -17.19
CA THR A 99 9.16 3.51 -16.19
C THR A 99 9.06 4.88 -16.85
N ASP A 100 7.84 5.29 -17.18
CA ASP A 100 7.52 6.60 -17.75
C ASP A 100 6.62 7.33 -16.76
N LEU A 101 7.17 8.30 -16.05
CA LEU A 101 6.44 9.02 -15.00
C LEU A 101 5.31 9.90 -15.56
N GLY A 102 5.44 10.37 -16.82
CA GLY A 102 4.44 11.24 -17.42
C GLY A 102 4.11 12.44 -16.52
N VAL A 103 2.82 12.74 -16.38
CA VAL A 103 2.34 13.85 -15.52
C VAL A 103 2.67 13.66 -14.04
N PHE A 104 2.93 12.44 -13.62
CA PHE A 104 3.27 12.12 -12.22
C PHE A 104 4.65 12.69 -11.79
N GLU A 105 5.55 12.97 -12.73
CA GLU A 105 6.86 13.59 -12.46
C GLU A 105 6.72 14.96 -11.76
N HIS A 106 5.62 15.67 -12.04
CA HIS A 106 5.35 17.00 -11.48
C HIS A 106 4.20 17.00 -10.46
N PHE A 107 3.82 15.80 -9.99
CA PHE A 107 2.73 15.65 -9.04
C PHE A 107 3.02 16.36 -7.71
N ASN A 108 2.21 17.35 -7.40
CA ASN A 108 2.29 18.12 -6.15
C ASN A 108 0.88 18.52 -5.72
N PRO A 109 0.14 17.62 -5.04
CA PRO A 109 -1.28 17.82 -4.78
C PRO A 109 -1.56 18.89 -3.76
N SER A 110 -2.67 19.63 -3.97
CA SER A 110 -3.33 20.43 -2.96
C SER A 110 -4.47 19.63 -2.36
N ILE A 111 -4.47 19.44 -1.04
CA ILE A 111 -5.45 18.63 -0.35
C ILE A 111 -6.73 19.42 -0.08
N ARG A 112 -7.87 18.87 -0.48
CA ARG A 112 -9.19 19.46 -0.24
C ARG A 112 -9.44 19.64 1.27
N ALA A 113 -9.95 20.80 1.67
CA ALA A 113 -10.04 21.22 3.08
C ALA A 113 -10.83 20.26 4.01
N ASP A 114 -11.79 19.51 3.49
CA ASP A 114 -12.48 18.47 4.28
C ASP A 114 -11.62 17.22 4.51
N LEU A 115 -10.68 16.92 3.61
CA LEU A 115 -9.77 15.78 3.72
C LEU A 115 -8.57 16.08 4.62
N THR A 116 -8.16 17.34 4.81
CA THR A 116 -7.05 17.69 5.72
C THR A 116 -7.30 17.21 7.16
N LYS A 117 -8.57 16.98 7.53
CA LYS A 117 -9.01 16.47 8.83
C LYS A 117 -9.18 14.95 8.87
N SER A 118 -8.66 14.22 7.87
CA SER A 118 -8.69 12.78 7.88
C SER A 118 -7.86 12.24 9.05
N ARG A 119 -8.47 11.33 9.80
CA ARG A 119 -7.84 10.73 11.01
C ARG A 119 -6.66 9.83 10.67
N CYS A 120 -6.73 9.15 9.52
CA CYS A 120 -5.73 8.20 9.06
C CYS A 120 -5.24 8.61 7.68
N LEU A 121 -3.92 8.67 7.53
CA LEU A 121 -3.23 8.99 6.28
C LEU A 121 -2.29 7.85 5.89
N PHE A 122 -2.39 7.40 4.65
CA PHE A 122 -1.41 6.53 4.03
C PHE A 122 -0.64 7.29 2.95
N LEU A 123 0.67 7.37 3.13
CA LEU A 123 1.63 7.91 2.18
C LEU A 123 2.16 6.75 1.35
N GLY A 124 1.53 6.50 0.22
CA GLY A 124 1.90 5.42 -0.71
C GLY A 124 3.29 5.63 -1.30
N ASN A 125 3.79 4.62 -1.98
CA ASN A 125 5.12 4.61 -2.58
C ASN A 125 5.27 5.65 -3.70
N ILE A 126 5.65 6.87 -3.33
CA ILE A 126 5.93 8.03 -4.20
C ILE A 126 7.14 8.81 -3.69
N HIS A 127 7.55 9.86 -4.38
CA HIS A 127 8.70 10.69 -3.99
C HIS A 127 8.53 11.23 -2.56
N PRO A 128 9.53 11.07 -1.65
CA PRO A 128 9.41 11.49 -0.24
C PRO A 128 9.09 12.98 -0.04
N ALA A 129 9.52 13.86 -0.95
CA ALA A 129 9.16 15.27 -0.87
C ALA A 129 7.65 15.52 -1.11
N VAL A 130 7.01 14.75 -1.99
CA VAL A 130 5.57 14.81 -2.20
C VAL A 130 4.82 14.28 -0.97
N GLN A 131 5.28 13.16 -0.40
CA GLN A 131 4.75 12.61 0.85
C GLN A 131 4.83 13.65 2.00
N SER A 132 5.97 14.34 2.12
CA SER A 132 6.16 15.42 3.11
C SER A 132 5.22 16.60 2.89
N ASN A 133 5.07 17.05 1.64
CA ASN A 133 4.15 18.13 1.28
C ASN A 133 2.70 17.78 1.64
N VAL A 134 2.26 16.56 1.36
CA VAL A 134 0.90 16.10 1.74
C VAL A 134 0.75 16.11 3.26
N LEU A 135 1.73 15.58 4.00
CA LEU A 135 1.69 15.55 5.46
C LEU A 135 1.65 16.96 6.08
N GLU A 136 2.31 17.94 5.47
CA GLU A 136 2.29 19.35 5.92
C GLU A 136 0.90 20.01 5.82
N GLN A 137 0.09 19.53 4.89
CA GLN A 137 -1.27 20.05 4.69
C GLN A 137 -2.30 19.41 5.63
N MET A 138 -1.92 18.36 6.39
CA MET A 138 -2.84 17.65 7.26
C MET A 138 -3.01 18.33 8.61
N ASP A 139 -4.25 18.34 9.11
CA ASP A 139 -4.63 18.87 10.42
C ASP A 139 -4.53 17.77 11.50
N SER A 140 -3.30 17.43 11.90
CA SER A 140 -2.97 16.50 12.98
C SER A 140 -3.64 15.12 12.87
N PRO A 141 -3.33 14.32 11.84
CA PRO A 141 -3.84 12.95 11.74
C PRO A 141 -3.39 12.11 12.95
N GLU A 142 -4.26 11.22 13.42
CA GLU A 142 -3.96 10.33 14.56
C GLU A 142 -3.02 9.18 14.18
N LEU A 143 -3.00 8.80 12.89
CA LEU A 143 -2.15 7.73 12.37
C LEU A 143 -1.66 8.07 10.96
N VAL A 144 -0.35 8.13 10.83
CA VAL A 144 0.35 8.29 9.54
C VAL A 144 1.18 7.05 9.27
N VAL A 145 0.88 6.36 8.17
CA VAL A 145 1.64 5.22 7.68
C VAL A 145 2.28 5.56 6.35
N CYS A 146 3.56 5.25 6.19
CA CYS A 146 4.34 5.53 5.00
C CYS A 146 4.83 4.22 4.37
N ASP A 147 4.75 4.12 3.06
CA ASP A 147 5.45 3.11 2.26
C ASP A 147 6.60 3.76 1.48
N THR A 148 7.56 2.96 1.07
CA THR A 148 8.71 3.38 0.27
C THR A 148 9.16 2.25 -0.66
N MET A 149 10.20 2.48 -1.43
CA MET A 149 10.83 1.43 -2.26
C MET A 149 12.34 1.64 -2.37
N ASN A 150 13.02 0.61 -2.88
CA ASN A 150 14.46 0.60 -3.11
C ASN A 150 14.98 1.85 -3.86
N TYR A 151 14.24 2.37 -4.84
CA TYR A 151 14.63 3.56 -5.59
C TYR A 151 14.75 4.80 -4.69
N TRP A 152 13.75 5.06 -3.84
CA TRP A 152 13.78 6.21 -2.92
C TRP A 152 14.81 6.04 -1.80
N ILE A 153 15.02 4.81 -1.34
CA ILE A 153 16.08 4.47 -0.36
C ILE A 153 17.46 4.80 -0.93
N ASP A 154 17.65 4.58 -2.22
CA ASP A 154 18.94 4.82 -2.90
C ASP A 154 19.12 6.28 -3.30
N GLN A 155 18.12 6.86 -3.97
CA GLN A 155 18.25 8.18 -4.62
C GLN A 155 17.85 9.36 -3.71
N ASN A 156 16.95 9.13 -2.75
CA ASN A 156 16.33 10.20 -1.93
C ASN A 156 16.37 9.87 -0.43
N LYS A 157 17.45 9.21 0.01
CA LYS A 157 17.58 8.73 1.40
C LYS A 157 17.44 9.86 2.43
N LYS A 158 17.96 11.04 2.16
CA LYS A 158 17.89 12.18 3.09
C LYS A 158 16.44 12.62 3.30
N GLU A 159 15.72 12.86 2.21
CA GLU A 159 14.32 13.28 2.24
C GLU A 159 13.43 12.20 2.88
N LEU A 160 13.73 10.92 2.61
CA LEU A 160 13.04 9.80 3.25
C LEU A 160 13.26 9.81 4.76
N LEU A 161 14.50 9.97 5.24
CA LEU A 161 14.80 10.02 6.68
C LEU A 161 14.17 11.23 7.37
N ASP A 162 14.08 12.37 6.69
CA ASP A 162 13.40 13.56 7.23
C ASP A 162 11.89 13.33 7.35
N LEU A 163 11.25 12.66 6.38
CA LEU A 163 9.85 12.25 6.44
C LEU A 163 9.61 11.25 7.57
N LEU A 164 10.49 10.25 7.75
CA LEU A 164 10.32 9.18 8.73
C LEU A 164 10.23 9.70 10.18
N ARG A 165 10.79 10.87 10.49
CA ARG A 165 10.63 11.53 11.80
C ARG A 165 9.19 11.96 12.11
N ARG A 166 8.32 11.96 11.12
CA ARG A 166 6.96 12.53 11.17
C ARG A 166 5.87 11.48 10.94
N VAL A 167 6.25 10.21 10.74
CA VAL A 167 5.30 9.10 10.52
C VAL A 167 5.28 8.16 11.71
N ASP A 168 4.15 7.51 11.95
CA ASP A 168 3.97 6.57 13.06
C ASP A 168 4.44 5.16 12.70
N VAL A 169 4.20 4.74 11.45
CA VAL A 169 4.54 3.40 10.95
C VAL A 169 5.23 3.49 9.60
N LEU A 170 6.38 2.86 9.46
CA LEU A 170 6.97 2.56 8.16
C LEU A 170 6.55 1.15 7.73
N MET A 171 6.00 1.04 6.53
CA MET A 171 5.71 -0.22 5.87
C MET A 171 6.73 -0.46 4.76
N ILE A 172 7.43 -1.59 4.77
CA ILE A 172 8.58 -1.86 3.91
C ILE A 172 8.69 -3.36 3.65
N ASN A 173 9.32 -3.80 2.58
CA ASN A 173 9.65 -5.22 2.42
C ASN A 173 11.00 -5.56 3.09
N ASP A 174 11.32 -6.84 3.18
CA ASP A 174 12.50 -7.31 3.90
C ASP A 174 13.82 -6.94 3.18
N SER A 175 13.86 -6.89 1.87
CA SER A 175 15.04 -6.45 1.11
C SER A 175 15.29 -4.96 1.25
N GLU A 176 14.23 -4.15 1.19
CA GLU A 176 14.26 -2.70 1.41
C GLU A 176 14.67 -2.36 2.85
N ALA A 177 14.17 -3.11 3.84
CA ALA A 177 14.57 -2.95 5.24
C ALA A 177 16.08 -3.17 5.42
N ARG A 178 16.64 -4.21 4.81
CA ARG A 178 18.10 -4.45 4.79
C ARG A 178 18.87 -3.36 4.06
N GLN A 179 18.37 -2.91 2.91
CA GLN A 179 18.99 -1.83 2.13
C GLN A 179 19.03 -0.51 2.89
N LEU A 180 17.91 -0.14 3.54
CA LEU A 180 17.79 1.13 4.27
C LEU A 180 18.74 1.19 5.47
N THR A 181 18.90 0.06 6.16
CA THR A 181 19.62 -0.02 7.44
C THR A 181 21.03 -0.58 7.36
N GLY A 182 21.33 -1.39 6.34
CA GLY A 182 22.56 -2.20 6.27
C GLY A 182 22.53 -3.48 7.13
N GLU A 183 21.42 -3.74 7.85
CA GLU A 183 21.29 -4.87 8.77
C GLU A 183 20.72 -6.10 8.05
N SER A 184 21.34 -7.26 8.23
CA SER A 184 20.85 -8.54 7.70
C SER A 184 19.71 -9.13 8.53
N ASN A 185 19.72 -8.90 9.85
CA ASN A 185 18.71 -9.37 10.78
C ASN A 185 17.54 -8.38 10.85
N LEU A 186 16.31 -8.84 10.57
CA LEU A 186 15.13 -7.98 10.50
C LEU A 186 14.73 -7.35 11.84
N LEU A 187 15.04 -8.00 12.99
CA LEU A 187 14.82 -7.40 14.30
C LEU A 187 15.80 -6.23 14.53
N GLN A 188 17.06 -6.37 14.11
CA GLN A 188 18.02 -5.26 14.20
C GLN A 188 17.63 -4.14 13.21
N ALA A 189 17.28 -4.50 11.98
CA ALA A 189 16.80 -3.54 10.98
C ALA A 189 15.60 -2.73 11.51
N SER A 190 14.62 -3.36 12.15
CA SER A 190 13.46 -2.65 12.72
C SER A 190 13.86 -1.66 13.80
N LYS A 191 14.81 -2.00 14.67
CA LYS A 191 15.33 -1.07 15.72
C LYS A 191 16.05 0.13 15.11
N VAL A 192 16.83 -0.07 14.05
CA VAL A 192 17.49 1.03 13.33
C VAL A 192 16.44 1.93 12.69
N ILE A 193 15.40 1.36 12.04
CA ILE A 193 14.30 2.13 11.45
C ILE A 193 13.54 2.92 12.52
N GLN A 194 13.23 2.31 13.66
CA GLN A 194 12.60 3.02 14.78
C GLN A 194 13.47 4.19 15.28
N GLY A 195 14.79 4.05 15.24
CA GLY A 195 15.73 5.13 15.52
C GLY A 195 15.66 6.30 14.52
N PHE A 196 15.11 6.11 13.33
CA PHE A 196 14.88 7.17 12.35
C PHE A 196 13.60 7.98 12.63
N GLY A 197 12.68 7.46 13.46
CA GLY A 197 11.45 8.17 13.87
C GLY A 197 10.20 7.33 14.07
N PRO A 198 9.86 6.38 13.16
CA PRO A 198 8.63 5.62 13.27
C PRO A 198 8.56 4.81 14.58
N ARG A 199 7.40 4.86 15.26
CA ARG A 199 7.18 4.06 16.48
C ARG A 199 7.03 2.58 16.17
N SER A 200 6.60 2.26 14.96
CA SER A 200 6.36 0.89 14.52
C SER A 200 6.85 0.64 13.09
N VAL A 201 7.21 -0.59 12.82
CA VAL A 201 7.68 -1.03 11.49
C VAL A 201 6.91 -2.29 11.08
N VAL A 202 6.34 -2.27 9.89
CA VAL A 202 5.81 -3.46 9.22
C VAL A 202 6.81 -3.92 8.18
N ILE A 203 7.30 -5.16 8.30
CA ILE A 203 8.20 -5.76 7.30
C ILE A 203 7.45 -6.87 6.56
N LYS A 204 7.12 -6.61 5.29
CA LYS A 204 6.46 -7.54 4.37
C LYS A 204 7.48 -8.56 3.85
N LYS A 205 7.13 -9.85 3.78
CA LYS A 205 8.03 -10.94 3.39
C LYS A 205 7.43 -11.84 2.30
N GLY A 206 6.58 -11.28 1.45
CA GLY A 206 5.90 -12.00 0.38
C GLY A 206 5.11 -13.21 0.90
N GLU A 207 5.33 -14.37 0.32
CA GLU A 207 4.66 -15.63 0.70
C GLU A 207 4.90 -16.06 2.16
N HIS A 208 5.96 -15.56 2.79
CA HIS A 208 6.27 -15.84 4.19
C HIS A 208 5.55 -14.92 5.19
N GLY A 209 4.62 -14.09 4.71
CA GLY A 209 3.79 -13.21 5.55
C GLY A 209 4.45 -11.89 5.92
N ALA A 210 4.25 -11.41 7.15
CA ALA A 210 4.76 -10.13 7.58
C ALA A 210 5.07 -10.09 9.08
N LEU A 211 5.98 -9.17 9.45
CA LEU A 211 6.37 -8.90 10.82
C LEU A 211 5.94 -7.47 11.20
N PHE A 212 5.43 -7.31 12.40
CA PHE A 212 5.16 -6.02 13.01
C PHE A 212 6.07 -5.83 14.22
N PHE A 213 6.77 -4.72 14.27
CA PHE A 213 7.62 -4.35 15.39
C PHE A 213 7.14 -3.02 15.98
N ALA A 214 6.69 -3.03 17.22
CA ALA A 214 6.47 -1.84 18.04
C ALA A 214 7.61 -1.68 19.04
N THR A 215 7.55 -0.64 19.85
CA THR A 215 8.59 -0.37 20.87
C THR A 215 8.75 -1.54 21.85
N ASP A 216 7.64 -2.07 22.37
CA ASP A 216 7.63 -3.03 23.48
C ASP A 216 7.13 -4.43 23.10
N TRP A 217 6.67 -4.64 21.85
CA TRP A 217 6.14 -5.91 21.41
C TRP A 217 6.34 -6.11 19.90
N CYS A 218 6.24 -7.35 19.47
CA CYS A 218 6.24 -7.71 18.06
C CYS A 218 5.14 -8.73 17.76
N PHE A 219 4.81 -8.85 16.49
CA PHE A 219 3.82 -9.81 16.00
C PHE A 219 4.26 -10.35 14.64
N SER A 220 4.02 -11.62 14.41
CA SER A 220 4.24 -12.29 13.13
C SER A 220 2.91 -12.84 12.63
N VAL A 221 2.59 -12.55 11.38
CA VAL A 221 1.48 -13.18 10.66
C VAL A 221 2.07 -14.01 9.51
N PRO A 222 1.68 -15.29 9.36
CA PRO A 222 2.13 -16.09 8.21
C PRO A 222 1.48 -15.58 6.93
N GLY A 223 2.10 -15.89 5.78
CA GLY A 223 1.42 -15.77 4.48
C GLY A 223 0.28 -16.77 4.35
N LEU A 224 -0.73 -16.41 3.57
CA LEU A 224 -1.78 -17.35 3.22
C LEU A 224 -1.25 -18.33 2.15
N LEU A 225 -1.54 -19.61 2.33
CA LEU A 225 -1.13 -20.64 1.37
C LEU A 225 -2.07 -20.59 0.16
N LEU A 226 -1.56 -20.16 -0.99
CA LEU A 226 -2.30 -20.05 -2.23
C LEU A 226 -1.83 -21.13 -3.22
N GLU A 227 -2.78 -21.78 -3.88
CA GLU A 227 -2.45 -22.76 -4.93
C GLU A 227 -1.89 -22.08 -6.18
N LYS A 228 -2.28 -20.83 -6.43
CA LYS A 228 -1.86 -20.08 -7.62
C LYS A 228 -1.65 -18.60 -7.30
N VAL A 229 -0.50 -18.09 -7.69
CA VAL A 229 -0.18 -16.66 -7.75
C VAL A 229 -0.12 -16.27 -9.24
N VAL A 230 -0.94 -15.30 -9.65
CA VAL A 230 -1.02 -14.85 -11.06
C VAL A 230 -0.09 -13.67 -11.28
N ASP A 231 -0.19 -12.64 -10.42
CA ASP A 231 0.58 -11.41 -10.53
C ASP A 231 0.86 -10.83 -9.12
N PRO A 232 2.12 -10.73 -8.67
CA PRO A 232 2.44 -10.14 -7.37
C PRO A 232 2.43 -8.61 -7.35
N THR A 233 2.16 -7.94 -8.49
CA THR A 233 2.09 -6.47 -8.57
C THR A 233 0.96 -5.94 -7.69
N GLY A 234 1.25 -4.90 -6.90
CA GLY A 234 0.28 -4.29 -6.00
C GLY A 234 -0.04 -5.09 -4.73
N ALA A 235 0.57 -6.26 -4.51
CA ALA A 235 0.36 -7.04 -3.28
C ALA A 235 0.70 -6.26 -2.02
N GLY A 236 1.81 -5.51 -2.04
CA GLY A 236 2.25 -4.64 -0.94
C GLY A 236 1.29 -3.49 -0.67
N ASP A 237 0.79 -2.84 -1.72
CA ASP A 237 -0.18 -1.75 -1.62
C ASP A 237 -1.54 -2.25 -1.14
N SER A 238 -1.95 -3.43 -1.60
CA SER A 238 -3.19 -4.08 -1.15
C SER A 238 -3.09 -4.55 0.30
N PHE A 239 -1.92 -5.05 0.73
CA PHE A 239 -1.63 -5.29 2.13
C PHE A 239 -1.81 -4.01 2.96
N ALA A 240 -1.21 -2.90 2.51
CA ALA A 240 -1.36 -1.61 3.17
C ALA A 240 -2.83 -1.15 3.20
N GLY A 241 -3.58 -1.36 2.12
CA GLY A 241 -5.01 -1.08 2.03
C GLY A 241 -5.83 -1.88 3.05
N GLY A 242 -5.58 -3.17 3.18
CA GLY A 242 -6.23 -4.03 4.19
C GLY A 242 -5.88 -3.62 5.62
N PHE A 243 -4.59 -3.38 5.88
CA PHE A 243 -4.09 -2.93 7.18
C PHE A 243 -4.72 -1.59 7.59
N MET A 244 -4.63 -0.57 6.76
CA MET A 244 -5.15 0.77 7.05
C MET A 244 -6.68 0.83 7.02
N GLY A 245 -7.33 0.09 6.12
CA GLY A 245 -8.78 -0.02 6.05
C GLY A 245 -9.35 -0.56 7.36
N TYR A 246 -8.75 -1.62 7.90
CA TYR A 246 -9.15 -2.15 9.20
C TYR A 246 -8.90 -1.14 10.34
N LEU A 247 -7.71 -0.53 10.42
CA LEU A 247 -7.36 0.44 11.46
C LEU A 247 -8.29 1.65 11.45
N SER A 248 -8.57 2.21 10.29
CA SER A 248 -9.39 3.43 10.19
C SER A 248 -10.85 3.20 10.65
N ALA A 249 -11.34 1.97 10.58
CA ALA A 249 -12.67 1.59 11.10
C ALA A 249 -12.69 1.49 12.64
N GLN A 250 -11.53 1.37 13.31
CA GLN A 250 -11.46 1.19 14.77
C GLN A 250 -11.54 2.52 15.52
N LYS A 251 -11.93 2.44 16.79
CA LYS A 251 -11.99 3.63 17.68
C LYS A 251 -10.65 3.99 18.29
N ALA A 252 -9.77 3.01 18.50
CA ALA A 252 -8.47 3.17 19.13
C ALA A 252 -7.44 2.21 18.48
N PHE A 253 -6.18 2.58 18.55
CA PHE A 253 -5.06 1.81 17.98
C PHE A 253 -4.34 1.01 19.08
N THR A 254 -4.99 -0.06 19.55
CA THR A 254 -4.40 -0.96 20.58
C THR A 254 -3.53 -2.04 19.92
N PRO A 255 -2.65 -2.74 20.67
CA PRO A 255 -1.87 -3.85 20.14
C PRO A 255 -2.72 -4.92 19.44
N ASP A 256 -3.89 -5.28 20.00
CA ASP A 256 -4.77 -6.28 19.39
C ASP A 256 -5.40 -5.78 18.07
N VAL A 257 -5.69 -4.48 18.00
CA VAL A 257 -6.17 -3.85 16.77
C VAL A 257 -5.08 -3.88 15.69
N PHE A 258 -3.82 -3.63 16.03
CA PHE A 258 -2.71 -3.76 15.08
C PHE A 258 -2.48 -5.21 14.65
N ARG A 259 -2.61 -6.21 15.56
CA ARG A 259 -2.52 -7.63 15.19
C ARG A 259 -3.59 -7.99 14.16
N MET A 260 -4.82 -7.56 14.40
CA MET A 260 -5.90 -7.78 13.44
C MET A 260 -5.69 -7.03 12.13
N ALA A 261 -5.15 -5.82 12.16
CA ALA A 261 -4.81 -5.08 10.94
C ALA A 261 -3.77 -5.83 10.09
N MET A 262 -2.76 -6.47 10.71
CA MET A 262 -1.82 -7.34 10.03
C MET A 262 -2.50 -8.54 9.35
N VAL A 263 -3.49 -9.14 10.01
CA VAL A 263 -4.30 -10.24 9.43
C VAL A 263 -5.07 -9.74 8.20
N TYR A 264 -5.78 -8.61 8.31
CA TYR A 264 -6.51 -8.04 7.17
C TYR A 264 -5.58 -7.60 6.03
N GLY A 265 -4.41 -7.04 6.35
CA GLY A 265 -3.38 -6.73 5.36
C GLY A 265 -2.94 -7.97 4.58
N THR A 266 -2.62 -9.07 5.28
CA THR A 266 -2.23 -10.34 4.66
C THR A 266 -3.34 -10.91 3.77
N VAL A 267 -4.58 -10.86 4.25
CA VAL A 267 -5.76 -11.33 3.50
C VAL A 267 -5.95 -10.52 2.22
N MET A 268 -5.89 -9.18 2.29
CA MET A 268 -6.08 -8.35 1.10
C MET A 268 -4.93 -8.49 0.10
N GLY A 269 -3.67 -8.58 0.58
CA GLY A 269 -2.53 -8.88 -0.28
C GLY A 269 -2.65 -10.25 -0.96
N SER A 270 -3.22 -11.25 -0.28
CA SER A 270 -3.44 -12.59 -0.86
C SER A 270 -4.50 -12.61 -1.97
N PHE A 271 -5.53 -11.76 -1.89
CA PHE A 271 -6.48 -11.61 -2.99
C PHE A 271 -5.87 -10.90 -4.20
N ALA A 272 -5.08 -9.86 -3.96
CA ALA A 272 -4.47 -9.09 -5.04
C ALA A 272 -3.64 -9.96 -5.99
N VAL A 273 -2.92 -10.95 -5.48
CA VAL A 273 -2.01 -11.78 -6.29
C VAL A 273 -2.71 -12.87 -7.13
N GLU A 274 -4.01 -13.07 -6.97
CA GLU A 274 -4.78 -14.11 -7.69
C GLU A 274 -5.26 -13.66 -9.08
N SER A 275 -5.11 -12.38 -9.42
CA SER A 275 -5.44 -11.83 -10.75
C SER A 275 -4.43 -10.79 -11.19
N PHE A 276 -4.51 -10.35 -12.45
CA PHE A 276 -3.87 -9.13 -12.88
C PHE A 276 -4.67 -7.91 -12.39
N SER A 277 -3.96 -6.76 -12.20
CA SER A 277 -4.60 -5.51 -11.81
C SER A 277 -5.40 -5.65 -10.52
N ILE A 278 -6.51 -4.92 -10.41
CA ILE A 278 -7.41 -4.93 -9.25
C ILE A 278 -8.61 -5.87 -9.42
N ASP A 279 -8.64 -6.71 -10.45
CA ASP A 279 -9.83 -7.46 -10.83
C ASP A 279 -10.37 -8.32 -9.67
N MET A 280 -9.52 -9.10 -8.99
CA MET A 280 -9.95 -9.91 -7.86
C MET A 280 -10.41 -9.03 -6.69
N LEU A 281 -9.72 -7.93 -6.41
CA LEU A 281 -10.10 -7.00 -5.35
C LEU A 281 -11.46 -6.35 -5.60
N GLU A 282 -11.83 -6.09 -6.84
CA GLU A 282 -13.18 -5.58 -7.17
C GLU A 282 -14.26 -6.64 -6.94
N MET A 283 -13.97 -7.92 -7.22
CA MET A 283 -14.94 -9.02 -7.15
C MET A 283 -15.25 -9.51 -5.73
N ILE A 284 -14.29 -9.43 -4.80
CA ILE A 284 -14.47 -9.96 -3.44
C ILE A 284 -15.51 -9.15 -2.65
N ASN A 285 -16.18 -9.83 -1.74
CA ASN A 285 -17.13 -9.28 -0.78
C ASN A 285 -16.69 -9.55 0.68
N GLU A 286 -17.47 -9.07 1.63
CA GLU A 286 -17.18 -9.24 3.07
C GLU A 286 -17.09 -10.73 3.47
N GLU A 287 -17.97 -11.59 2.93
CA GLU A 287 -17.97 -13.02 3.23
C GLU A 287 -16.65 -13.69 2.80
N ASN A 288 -16.15 -13.36 1.60
CA ASN A 288 -14.85 -13.85 1.12
C ASN A 288 -13.71 -13.44 2.07
N ILE A 289 -13.71 -12.17 2.51
CA ILE A 289 -12.70 -11.63 3.41
C ILE A 289 -12.75 -12.36 4.76
N LEU A 290 -13.93 -12.47 5.39
CA LEU A 290 -14.09 -13.11 6.69
C LEU A 290 -13.74 -14.60 6.67
N LYS A 291 -14.07 -15.30 5.59
CA LYS A 291 -13.68 -16.69 5.36
C LYS A 291 -12.15 -16.81 5.38
N ARG A 292 -11.46 -15.98 4.59
CA ARG A 292 -10.00 -16.02 4.48
C ARG A 292 -9.30 -15.55 5.78
N VAL A 293 -9.87 -14.60 6.51
CA VAL A 293 -9.43 -14.24 7.87
C VAL A 293 -9.51 -15.44 8.81
N SER A 294 -10.60 -16.20 8.75
CA SER A 294 -10.76 -17.41 9.57
C SER A 294 -9.76 -18.50 9.20
N GLU A 295 -9.49 -18.71 7.92
CA GLU A 295 -8.49 -19.65 7.43
C GLU A 295 -7.08 -19.26 7.91
N LEU A 296 -6.69 -17.98 7.73
CA LEU A 296 -5.38 -17.49 8.15
C LEU A 296 -5.16 -17.64 9.66
N LYS A 297 -6.19 -17.40 10.49
CA LYS A 297 -6.09 -17.55 11.95
C LYS A 297 -5.84 -19.00 12.39
N LYS A 298 -6.23 -19.97 11.60
CA LYS A 298 -6.02 -21.40 11.90
C LYS A 298 -4.60 -21.88 11.58
N LEU A 299 -3.87 -21.20 10.68
CA LEU A 299 -2.53 -21.63 10.28
C LEU A 299 -1.52 -21.66 11.44
N PRO A 300 -1.45 -20.65 12.34
CA PRO A 300 -0.54 -20.68 13.49
C PRO A 300 -1.14 -21.34 14.74
N ALA A 301 -2.34 -21.90 14.69
CA ALA A 301 -2.96 -22.55 15.85
C ALA A 301 -2.27 -23.91 16.15
N PHE A 302 -1.98 -24.16 17.43
CA PHE A 302 -1.30 -25.36 17.90
C PHE A 302 -2.19 -26.26 18.78
N ASP A 303 -3.46 -25.90 18.95
CA ASP A 303 -4.45 -26.64 19.79
C ASP A 303 -5.55 -27.23 18.94
#